data_8221505358b99bfae33accf13474e14e
#
_entry.id   8221505358b99bfae33accf13474e14e
#
_cell.length_a   1.000
_cell.length_b   1.000
_cell.length_c   1.000
_cell.angle_alpha   90.00
_cell.angle_beta   90.00
_cell.angle_gamma   90.00
#
_symmetry.space_group_name_H-M   'P 1'
#
loop_
_entity.id
_entity.type
_entity.pdbx_description
1 polymer ?
#
loop_
_entity_poly.entity_id
_entity_poly.type
_entity_poly.pdbx_seq_one_letter_code
_entity_poly.pdbx_strand_id
1 'polypeptide(L)'
;MRKTILISILTTTLWTACTGVSSDDLKHLEGYWEISKVEAHGETFNPRGGAPAVDYYQMLNDSMGIKKKMVPSFGEKYSSSEDLIQYKILTVDGNYSLQFSSALEEWEEEIKNLSHEEMILFHNDKSYHYNRHQKITY
;
A
#
# COMPACT_ATOMS: atom_id res chain seq x y z
N MET A 1 -2.56 -61.05 27.31
CA MET A 1 -2.65 -59.59 27.53
C MET A 1 -2.30 -58.87 26.27
N ARG A 2 -3.31 -58.37 25.58
CA ARG A 2 -3.11 -57.55 24.32
C ARG A 2 -3.01 -56.10 24.70
N LYS A 3 -1.84 -55.49 24.56
CA LYS A 3 -1.65 -54.06 24.71
C LYS A 3 -2.07 -53.35 23.41
N THR A 4 -3.20 -52.67 23.45
CA THR A 4 -3.69 -51.83 22.38
C THR A 4 -2.93 -50.52 22.45
N ILE A 5 -2.03 -50.25 21.49
CA ILE A 5 -1.34 -48.96 21.32
C ILE A 5 -2.30 -48.08 20.54
N LEU A 6 -2.89 -47.07 21.19
CA LEU A 6 -3.65 -45.99 20.56
C LEU A 6 -2.63 -44.98 19.98
N ILE A 7 -2.43 -45.02 18.67
CA ILE A 7 -1.67 -44.04 17.94
C ILE A 7 -2.60 -42.82 17.73
N SER A 8 -2.41 -41.78 18.54
CA SER A 8 -3.08 -40.50 18.35
C SER A 8 -2.39 -39.76 17.18
N ILE A 9 -3.03 -39.75 16.02
CA ILE A 9 -2.58 -38.96 14.87
C ILE A 9 -2.98 -37.51 15.14
N LEU A 10 -1.99 -36.71 15.57
CA LEU A 10 -2.12 -35.28 15.72
C LEU A 10 -2.07 -34.64 14.31
N THR A 11 -3.23 -34.39 13.72
CA THR A 11 -3.34 -33.65 12.45
C THR A 11 -3.05 -32.17 12.72
N THR A 12 -1.81 -31.77 12.49
CA THR A 12 -1.43 -30.37 12.41
C THR A 12 -1.99 -29.78 11.13
N THR A 13 -3.11 -29.06 11.24
CA THR A 13 -3.62 -28.22 10.16
C THR A 13 -2.67 -27.04 9.97
N LEU A 14 -1.84 -27.09 8.92
CA LEU A 14 -1.07 -25.94 8.46
C LEU A 14 -2.07 -24.90 7.92
N TRP A 15 -2.29 -23.87 8.70
CA TRP A 15 -2.97 -22.67 8.23
C TRP A 15 -2.01 -21.93 7.32
N THR A 16 -2.12 -22.14 6.01
CA THR A 16 -1.48 -21.28 5.03
C THR A 16 -2.20 -19.94 5.10
N ALA A 17 -1.64 -18.99 5.85
CA ALA A 17 -2.06 -17.61 5.80
C ALA A 17 -1.77 -17.12 4.38
N CYS A 18 -2.82 -16.82 3.63
CA CYS A 18 -2.72 -16.18 2.32
C CYS A 18 -2.23 -14.76 2.57
N THR A 19 -0.94 -14.51 2.39
CA THR A 19 -0.28 -13.21 2.65
C THR A 19 -0.34 -12.26 1.44
N GLY A 20 -1.31 -12.46 0.55
CA GLY A 20 -1.50 -11.63 -0.65
C GLY A 20 -2.63 -10.62 -0.49
N VAL A 21 -2.54 -9.51 -1.22
CA VAL A 21 -3.63 -8.53 -1.37
C VAL A 21 -4.74 -9.18 -2.18
N SER A 22 -5.98 -9.05 -1.71
CA SER A 22 -7.17 -9.54 -2.41
C SER A 22 -7.84 -8.43 -3.22
N SER A 23 -8.75 -8.79 -4.13
CA SER A 23 -9.55 -7.81 -4.87
C SER A 23 -10.42 -6.95 -3.94
N ASP A 24 -10.88 -7.50 -2.82
CA ASP A 24 -11.68 -6.76 -1.84
C ASP A 24 -10.86 -5.71 -1.09
N ASP A 25 -9.54 -5.88 -1.00
CA ASP A 25 -8.66 -4.92 -0.34
C ASP A 25 -8.43 -3.67 -1.21
N LEU A 26 -8.59 -3.77 -2.53
CA LEU A 26 -8.35 -2.65 -3.46
C LEU A 26 -9.21 -1.42 -3.15
N LYS A 27 -10.39 -1.58 -2.57
CA LYS A 27 -11.22 -0.47 -2.09
C LYS A 27 -10.54 0.41 -1.05
N HIS A 28 -9.54 -0.15 -0.34
CA HIS A 28 -8.77 0.59 0.67
C HIS A 28 -7.71 1.51 0.05
N LEU A 29 -7.45 1.41 -1.26
CA LEU A 29 -6.50 2.29 -1.93
C LEU A 29 -6.94 3.75 -1.86
N GLU A 30 -8.25 4.01 -2.02
CA GLU A 30 -8.78 5.37 -1.98
C GLU A 30 -8.58 6.04 -0.61
N GLY A 31 -8.14 7.30 -0.65
CA GLY A 31 -7.93 8.12 0.54
C GLY A 31 -6.54 8.74 0.63
N TYR A 32 -6.19 9.18 1.82
CA TYR A 32 -4.95 9.90 2.11
C TYR A 32 -3.93 8.99 2.77
N TRP A 33 -2.72 8.99 2.24
CA TRP A 33 -1.64 8.13 2.66
C TRP A 33 -0.38 8.93 2.97
N GLU A 34 0.15 8.73 4.16
CA GLU A 34 1.37 9.35 4.66
C GLU A 34 2.49 8.32 4.68
N ILE A 35 3.63 8.64 4.05
CA ILE A 35 4.79 7.77 4.08
C ILE A 35 5.37 7.71 5.51
N SER A 36 5.49 6.51 6.06
CA SER A 36 6.03 6.28 7.41
C SER A 36 7.49 5.89 7.40
N LYS A 37 7.90 5.07 6.45
CA LYS A 37 9.30 4.64 6.26
C LYS A 37 9.53 4.09 4.86
N VAL A 38 10.81 4.05 4.47
CA VAL A 38 11.28 3.33 3.27
C VAL A 38 12.33 2.33 3.72
N GLU A 39 12.20 1.09 3.28
CA GLU A 39 13.19 0.03 3.49
C GLU A 39 13.90 -0.29 2.19
N ALA A 40 15.22 -0.26 2.20
CA ALA A 40 16.06 -0.56 1.04
C ALA A 40 17.37 -1.20 1.49
N HIS A 41 17.74 -2.33 0.89
CA HIS A 41 19.03 -3.01 1.14
C HIS A 41 19.32 -3.30 2.63
N GLY A 42 18.27 -3.62 3.41
CA GLY A 42 18.39 -3.89 4.85
C GLY A 42 18.49 -2.64 5.74
N GLU A 43 18.41 -1.45 5.15
CA GLU A 43 18.37 -0.17 5.86
C GLU A 43 16.96 0.39 5.89
N THR A 44 16.64 1.14 6.96
CA THR A 44 15.35 1.82 7.14
C THR A 44 15.55 3.33 7.15
N PHE A 45 14.84 4.01 6.28
CA PHE A 45 14.84 5.47 6.17
C PHE A 45 13.49 6.01 6.64
N ASN A 46 13.52 6.91 7.62
CA ASN A 46 12.31 7.58 8.10
C ASN A 46 12.26 9.01 7.57
N PRO A 47 11.06 9.52 7.22
CA PRO A 47 10.90 10.93 6.87
C PRO A 47 11.38 11.82 8.00
N ARG A 48 12.10 12.88 7.66
CA ARG A 48 12.57 13.85 8.65
C ARG A 48 11.48 14.90 8.89
N GLY A 49 11.32 15.27 10.15
CA GLY A 49 10.33 16.13 10.77
C GLY A 49 9.73 17.29 9.96
N GLY A 50 8.60 17.76 10.44
CA GLY A 50 7.70 18.72 9.82
C GLY A 50 6.34 18.10 9.54
N ALA A 51 5.41 18.86 9.00
CA ALA A 51 4.12 18.31 8.56
C ALA A 51 4.38 17.39 7.34
N PRO A 52 3.88 16.16 7.36
CA PRO A 52 4.16 15.19 6.31
C PRO A 52 3.49 15.57 4.99
N ALA A 53 4.17 15.27 3.87
CA ALA A 53 3.51 15.23 2.58
C ALA A 53 2.62 14.00 2.52
N VAL A 54 1.40 14.18 2.03
CA VAL A 54 0.38 13.14 1.97
C VAL A 54 0.03 12.88 0.51
N ASP A 55 -0.02 11.61 0.13
CA ASP A 55 -0.51 11.20 -1.18
C ASP A 55 -2.02 10.93 -1.10
N TYR A 56 -2.78 11.54 -1.98
CA TYR A 56 -4.21 11.29 -2.12
C TYR A 56 -4.48 10.43 -3.34
N TYR A 57 -5.12 9.30 -3.11
CA TYR A 57 -5.57 8.38 -4.15
C TYR A 57 -7.08 8.47 -4.30
N GLN A 58 -7.55 8.65 -5.52
CA GLN A 58 -8.96 8.63 -5.86
C GLN A 58 -9.20 7.57 -6.94
N MET A 59 -10.11 6.65 -6.69
CA MET A 59 -10.54 5.67 -7.69
C MET A 59 -11.58 6.32 -8.61
N LEU A 60 -11.38 6.20 -9.91
CA LEU A 60 -12.34 6.63 -10.94
C LEU A 60 -13.26 5.47 -11.33
N ASN A 61 -12.74 4.24 -11.25
CA ASN A 61 -13.45 2.98 -11.43
C ASN A 61 -12.63 1.84 -10.81
N ASP A 62 -13.04 0.61 -10.98
CA ASP A 62 -12.42 -0.57 -10.36
C ASP A 62 -10.96 -0.83 -10.78
N SER A 63 -10.48 -0.19 -11.83
CA SER A 63 -9.16 -0.45 -12.42
C SER A 63 -8.31 0.79 -12.68
N MET A 64 -8.82 1.99 -12.45
CA MET A 64 -8.14 3.25 -12.76
C MET A 64 -8.43 4.31 -11.71
N GLY A 65 -7.45 5.18 -11.52
CA GLY A 65 -7.60 6.31 -10.62
C GLY A 65 -6.57 7.42 -10.87
N ILE A 66 -6.58 8.36 -9.97
CA ILE A 66 -5.64 9.47 -9.93
C ILE A 66 -4.96 9.56 -8.56
N LYS A 67 -3.71 9.98 -8.59
CA LYS A 67 -2.91 10.28 -7.40
C LYS A 67 -2.52 11.75 -7.43
N LYS A 68 -2.67 12.43 -6.31
CA LYS A 68 -2.24 13.82 -6.10
C LYS A 68 -1.36 13.90 -4.87
N LYS A 69 -0.35 14.75 -4.92
CA LYS A 69 0.44 15.08 -3.74
C LYS A 69 -0.21 16.24 -3.00
N MET A 70 -0.47 16.04 -1.72
CA MET A 70 -0.96 17.07 -0.81
C MET A 70 0.22 17.57 0.02
N VAL A 71 0.53 18.86 -0.09
CA VAL A 71 1.63 19.47 0.66
C VAL A 71 1.09 20.38 1.75
N PRO A 72 1.76 20.36 2.92
CA PRO A 72 1.39 21.27 4.01
C PRO A 72 1.47 22.72 3.56
N SER A 73 0.50 23.50 3.97
CA SER A 73 0.40 24.93 3.75
C SER A 73 0.23 25.68 5.08
N PHE A 74 0.09 26.99 5.05
CA PHE A 74 -0.07 27.77 6.26
C PHE A 74 -1.37 27.46 6.99
N GLY A 75 -1.33 27.44 8.35
CA GLY A 75 -2.51 27.29 9.20
C GLY A 75 -3.09 25.87 9.22
N GLU A 76 -2.24 24.85 9.27
CA GLU A 76 -2.66 23.43 9.33
C GLU A 76 -3.49 22.96 8.13
N LYS A 77 -3.36 23.68 7.02
CA LYS A 77 -4.02 23.35 5.76
C LYS A 77 -3.08 22.62 4.82
N TYR A 78 -3.67 21.90 3.88
CA TYR A 78 -2.95 21.28 2.77
C TYR A 78 -3.37 21.92 1.46
N SER A 79 -2.43 22.00 0.52
CA SER A 79 -2.70 22.35 -0.87
C SER A 79 -2.39 21.17 -1.76
N SER A 80 -3.22 20.96 -2.78
CA SER A 80 -2.96 19.95 -3.81
C SER A 80 -1.87 20.44 -4.76
N SER A 81 -0.93 19.56 -5.14
CA SER A 81 -0.07 19.83 -6.29
C SER A 81 -0.92 19.91 -7.56
N GLU A 82 -0.47 20.70 -8.54
CA GLU A 82 -1.09 20.76 -9.87
C GLU A 82 -0.81 19.49 -10.69
N ASP A 83 0.23 18.73 -10.32
CA ASP A 83 0.63 17.50 -11.00
C ASP A 83 -0.37 16.38 -10.70
N LEU A 84 -1.06 15.97 -11.74
CA LEU A 84 -1.97 14.84 -11.71
C LEU A 84 -1.24 13.61 -12.24
N ILE A 85 -1.16 12.59 -11.41
CA ILE A 85 -0.64 11.27 -11.79
C ILE A 85 -1.82 10.33 -11.97
N GLN A 86 -1.94 9.74 -13.14
CA GLN A 86 -2.93 8.68 -13.36
C GLN A 86 -2.34 7.33 -12.96
N TYR A 87 -3.17 6.40 -12.51
CA TYR A 87 -2.75 5.03 -12.30
C TYR A 87 -3.77 4.04 -12.84
N LYS A 88 -3.27 2.86 -13.21
CA LYS A 88 -4.05 1.68 -13.54
C LYS A 88 -3.69 0.56 -12.58
N ILE A 89 -4.69 -0.20 -12.15
CA ILE A 89 -4.48 -1.40 -11.36
C ILE A 89 -4.27 -2.57 -12.33
N LEU A 90 -3.12 -3.20 -12.23
CA LEU A 90 -2.75 -4.39 -13.01
C LEU A 90 -2.80 -5.62 -12.10
N THR A 91 -3.14 -6.76 -12.69
CA THR A 91 -3.07 -8.06 -12.03
C THR A 91 -2.12 -8.94 -12.84
N VAL A 92 -1.04 -9.38 -12.19
CA VAL A 92 -0.04 -10.26 -12.81
C VAL A 92 0.24 -11.42 -11.84
N ASP A 93 -0.01 -12.65 -12.26
CA ASP A 93 0.21 -13.87 -11.47
C ASP A 93 -0.43 -13.82 -10.07
N GLY A 94 -1.63 -13.22 -9.97
CA GLY A 94 -2.37 -13.08 -8.72
C GLY A 94 -1.88 -11.94 -7.81
N ASN A 95 -0.89 -11.18 -8.23
CA ASN A 95 -0.40 -9.98 -7.54
C ASN A 95 -0.96 -8.72 -8.19
N TYR A 96 -1.18 -7.68 -7.38
CA TYR A 96 -1.64 -6.38 -7.84
C TYR A 96 -0.51 -5.39 -7.92
N SER A 97 -0.51 -4.58 -8.98
CA SER A 97 0.43 -3.49 -9.20
C SER A 97 -0.33 -2.22 -9.58
N LEU A 98 0.26 -1.08 -9.30
CA LEU A 98 -0.16 0.23 -9.78
C LEU A 98 0.79 0.70 -10.87
N GLN A 99 0.30 0.79 -12.10
CA GLN A 99 1.01 1.42 -13.20
C GLN A 99 0.68 2.91 -13.20
N PHE A 100 1.65 3.73 -12.83
CA PHE A 100 1.54 5.18 -12.82
C PHE A 100 1.97 5.79 -14.14
N SER A 101 1.29 6.86 -14.52
CA SER A 101 1.62 7.66 -15.71
C SER A 101 1.51 9.14 -15.36
N SER A 102 2.60 9.87 -15.60
CA SER A 102 2.68 11.32 -15.51
C SER A 102 2.98 11.92 -16.88
N ALA A 103 3.08 13.24 -16.96
CA ALA A 103 3.48 13.93 -18.19
C ALA A 103 4.92 13.59 -18.63
N LEU A 104 5.77 13.10 -17.71
CA LEU A 104 7.20 12.91 -17.93
C LEU A 104 7.63 11.44 -17.96
N GLU A 105 6.94 10.57 -17.23
CA GLU A 105 7.38 9.18 -17.04
C GLU A 105 6.23 8.24 -16.73
N GLU A 106 6.49 6.95 -16.94
CA GLU A 106 5.65 5.85 -16.50
C GLU A 106 6.48 4.91 -15.62
N TRP A 107 5.86 4.38 -14.56
CA TRP A 107 6.50 3.40 -13.67
C TRP A 107 5.46 2.49 -13.04
N GLU A 108 5.91 1.40 -12.45
CA GLU A 108 5.03 0.42 -11.80
C GLU A 108 5.50 0.17 -10.37
N GLU A 109 4.54 0.07 -9.45
CA GLU A 109 4.77 -0.28 -8.06
C GLU A 109 3.87 -1.47 -7.69
N GLU A 110 4.47 -2.54 -7.18
CA GLU A 110 3.72 -3.72 -6.72
C GLU A 110 3.09 -3.43 -5.35
N ILE A 111 1.81 -3.82 -5.17
CA ILE A 111 1.13 -3.71 -3.89
C ILE A 111 1.47 -4.95 -3.05
N LYS A 112 2.32 -4.80 -2.04
CA LYS A 112 2.71 -5.88 -1.14
C LYS A 112 1.74 -6.07 0.02
N ASN A 113 1.15 -4.97 0.49
CA ASN A 113 0.11 -4.98 1.52
C ASN A 113 -0.84 -3.81 1.28
N LEU A 114 -2.11 -4.02 1.54
CA LEU A 114 -3.13 -2.97 1.48
C LEU A 114 -4.26 -3.31 2.46
N SER A 115 -4.44 -2.44 3.42
CA SER A 115 -5.50 -2.53 4.43
C SER A 115 -6.14 -1.17 4.65
N HIS A 116 -7.10 -1.09 5.54
CA HIS A 116 -7.69 0.19 5.92
C HIS A 116 -6.66 1.17 6.52
N GLU A 117 -5.61 0.69 7.17
CA GLU A 117 -4.67 1.53 7.93
C GLU A 117 -3.27 1.58 7.33
N GLU A 118 -2.87 0.56 6.60
CA GLU A 118 -1.50 0.41 6.09
C GLU A 118 -1.49 0.05 4.61
N MET A 119 -0.51 0.60 3.90
CA MET A 119 -0.19 0.24 2.53
C MET A 119 1.31 0.07 2.38
N ILE A 120 1.74 -0.99 1.67
CA ILE A 120 3.14 -1.20 1.31
C ILE A 120 3.22 -1.34 -0.20
N LEU A 121 3.97 -0.43 -0.84
CA LEU A 121 4.29 -0.48 -2.25
C LEU A 121 5.77 -0.84 -2.42
N PHE A 122 6.06 -1.62 -3.46
CA PHE A 122 7.42 -2.06 -3.77
C PHE A 122 7.82 -1.60 -5.16
N HIS A 123 8.98 -0.94 -5.26
CA HIS A 123 9.55 -0.45 -6.51
C HIS A 123 11.07 -0.30 -6.39
N ASN A 124 11.82 -0.76 -7.40
CA ASN A 124 13.28 -0.66 -7.47
C ASN A 124 13.99 -1.12 -6.19
N ASP A 125 13.71 -2.34 -5.74
CA ASP A 125 14.29 -2.95 -4.52
C ASP A 125 14.04 -2.17 -3.23
N LYS A 126 13.00 -1.33 -3.22
CA LYS A 126 12.57 -0.55 -2.05
C LYS A 126 11.13 -0.83 -1.69
N SER A 127 10.88 -0.95 -0.40
CA SER A 127 9.53 -1.02 0.17
C SER A 127 9.16 0.33 0.76
N TYR A 128 8.09 0.90 0.26
CA TYR A 128 7.53 2.17 0.73
C TYR A 128 6.35 1.87 1.62
N HIS A 129 6.45 2.20 2.90
CA HIS A 129 5.43 1.96 3.90
C HIS A 129 4.63 3.23 4.13
N TYR A 130 3.32 3.11 4.05
CA TYR A 130 2.38 4.22 4.24
C TYR A 130 1.41 3.89 5.37
N ASN A 131 1.06 4.90 6.14
CA ASN A 131 -0.04 4.87 7.09
C ASN A 131 -1.20 5.71 6.57
N ARG A 132 -2.42 5.32 6.94
CA ARG A 132 -3.62 6.11 6.65
C ARG A 132 -3.53 7.47 7.34
N HIS A 133 -3.59 8.54 6.56
CA HIS A 133 -3.67 9.89 7.12
C HIS A 133 -5.15 10.25 7.36
N GLN A 134 -5.49 10.63 8.58
CA GLN A 134 -6.89 10.70 9.01
C GLN A 134 -7.56 12.06 8.83
N LYS A 135 -6.80 13.15 8.70
CA LYS A 135 -7.35 14.51 8.57
C LYS A 135 -6.56 15.33 7.57
N ILE A 136 -7.25 15.79 6.53
CA ILE A 136 -6.78 16.87 5.68
C ILE A 136 -7.77 18.03 5.84
N THR A 137 -7.25 19.22 6.17
CA THR A 137 -8.00 20.46 6.18
C THR A 137 -7.55 21.31 4.99
N TYR A 138 -8.50 21.82 4.21
CA TYR A 138 -8.27 22.66 3.02
C TYR A 138 -8.43 24.14 3.36
#